data_3a42dd16643f6eb97b29501b17c00dfe
#
_entry.id   3a42dd16643f6eb97b29501b17c00dfe
#
_cell.length_a   1.000
_cell.length_b   1.000
_cell.length_c   1.000
_cell.angle_alpha   90.00
_cell.angle_beta   90.00
_cell.angle_gamma   90.00
#
_symmetry.space_group_name_H-M   'P 1'
#
loop_
_entity.id
_entity.type
_entity.pdbx_description
1 polymer ?
#
loop_
_entity_poly.entity_id
_entity_poly.type
_entity_poly.pdbx_seq_one_letter_code
_entity_poly.pdbx_strand_id
1 'polypeptide(L)' 'MSTPTLFVGIDVSKENLEVYFQNKSFELLNQAGPLAKFMHQLLELEIPLQLICEATAGYEEALLRSAHHHGVPIS' A
#
# COMPACT_ATOMS: atom_id res chain seq x y z
N MET A 1 -10.90 -0.05 -24.40
CA MET A 1 -11.13 -0.89 -23.22
C MET A 1 -10.45 -0.29 -22.01
N SER A 2 -11.12 -0.30 -20.91
CA SER A 2 -10.53 0.21 -19.67
C SER A 2 -9.58 -0.83 -19.07
N THR A 3 -8.49 -0.35 -18.48
CA THR A 3 -7.58 -1.20 -17.74
C THR A 3 -8.24 -1.60 -16.41
N PRO A 4 -8.24 -2.89 -16.07
CA PRO A 4 -8.82 -3.28 -14.78
C PRO A 4 -8.02 -2.70 -13.62
N THR A 5 -8.72 -2.40 -12.53
CA THR A 5 -8.09 -1.91 -11.31
C THR A 5 -7.30 -3.03 -10.63
N LEU A 6 -6.07 -2.74 -10.28
CA LEU A 6 -5.23 -3.66 -9.54
C LEU A 6 -5.48 -3.45 -8.04
N PHE A 7 -5.83 -4.53 -7.36
CA PHE A 7 -6.03 -4.48 -5.91
C PHE A 7 -4.79 -4.99 -5.18
N VAL A 8 -4.32 -4.20 -4.24
CA VAL A 8 -3.13 -4.53 -3.44
C VAL A 8 -3.57 -4.68 -1.99
N GLY A 9 -3.50 -5.90 -1.48
CA GLY A 9 -3.87 -6.17 -0.09
C GLY A 9 -2.70 -5.90 0.85
N ILE A 10 -2.98 -5.28 1.98
CA ILE A 10 -1.95 -4.96 2.96
C ILE A 10 -2.43 -5.36 4.35
N ASP A 11 -1.65 -6.22 4.99
CA ASP A 11 -1.86 -6.60 6.38
C ASP A 11 -0.88 -5.80 7.24
N VAL A 12 -1.41 -4.99 8.14
CA VAL A 12 -0.62 -4.03 8.90
C VAL A 12 -0.39 -4.51 10.32
N SER A 13 0.85 -4.48 10.77
CA SER A 13 1.20 -4.69 12.15
C SER A 13 2.08 -3.54 12.65
N LYS A 14 2.43 -3.58 13.91
CA LYS A 14 3.17 -2.49 14.55
C LYS A 14 4.47 -2.14 13.82
N GLU A 15 5.23 -3.16 13.46
CA GLU A 15 6.57 -2.95 12.91
C GLU A 15 6.65 -3.19 11.41
N ASN A 16 5.73 -3.98 10.87
CA ASN A 16 5.80 -4.44 9.49
C ASN A 16 4.45 -4.37 8.79
N LEU A 17 4.51 -4.33 7.47
CA LEU A 17 3.35 -4.54 6.61
C LEU A 17 3.64 -5.75 5.73
N GLU A 18 2.64 -6.61 5.55
CA GLU A 18 2.72 -7.65 4.54
C GLU A 18 1.88 -7.23 3.34
N VAL A 19 2.51 -7.18 2.18
CA VAL A 19 1.88 -6.70 0.96
C VAL A 19 1.62 -7.86 0.02
N TYR A 20 0.37 -8.01 -0.42
CA TYR A 20 -0.06 -9.05 -1.35
C TYR A 20 -0.32 -8.41 -2.70
N PHE A 21 0.46 -8.80 -3.69
CA PHE A 21 0.48 -8.12 -4.97
C PHE A 21 0.73 -9.15 -6.09
N GLN A 22 -0.23 -9.30 -7.00
CA GLN A 22 -0.09 -10.16 -8.18
C GLN A 22 0.47 -11.56 -7.88
N ASN A 23 -0.17 -12.27 -6.94
CA ASN A 23 0.22 -13.62 -6.51
C ASN A 23 1.57 -13.69 -5.80
N LYS A 24 2.10 -12.56 -5.38
CA LYS A 24 3.32 -12.48 -4.59
C LYS A 24 3.05 -11.78 -3.30
N SER A 25 3.87 -12.02 -2.31
CA SER A 25 3.82 -11.26 -1.07
C SER A 25 5.21 -10.84 -0.68
N PHE A 26 5.31 -9.71 -0.02
CA PHE A 26 6.57 -9.23 0.52
C PHE A 26 6.31 -8.37 1.74
N GLU A 27 7.33 -8.17 2.53
CA GLU A 27 7.25 -7.45 3.78
C GLU A 27 7.92 -6.09 3.66
N LEU A 28 7.30 -5.07 4.27
CA LEU A 28 7.86 -3.74 4.38
C LEU A 28 7.92 -3.35 5.85
N LEU A 29 8.87 -2.50 6.20
CA LEU A 29 8.86 -1.88 7.50
C LEU A 29 7.75 -0.83 7.57
N ASN A 30 7.07 -0.77 8.71
CA ASN A 30 5.99 0.21 8.92
C ASN A 30 6.60 1.55 9.33
N GLN A 31 7.32 2.17 8.41
CA GLN A 31 8.03 3.44 8.60
C GLN A 31 7.86 4.31 7.36
N ALA A 32 7.98 5.62 7.55
CA ALA A 32 7.71 6.60 6.50
C ALA A 32 8.59 6.41 5.26
N GLY A 33 9.89 6.14 5.44
CA GLY A 33 10.82 5.98 4.32
C GLY A 33 10.46 4.81 3.40
N PRO A 34 10.40 3.57 3.93
CA PRO A 34 9.99 2.40 3.14
C PRO A 34 8.62 2.56 2.50
N LEU A 35 7.66 3.17 3.22
CA LEU A 35 6.32 3.40 2.68
C LEU A 35 6.34 4.37 1.51
N ALA A 36 7.10 5.46 1.60
CA ALA A 36 7.21 6.41 0.50
C ALA A 36 7.81 5.75 -0.75
N LYS A 37 8.84 4.94 -0.56
CA LYS A 37 9.46 4.20 -1.66
C LYS A 37 8.45 3.26 -2.32
N PHE A 38 7.67 2.56 -1.51
CA PHE A 38 6.63 1.66 -2.01
C PHE A 38 5.58 2.42 -2.82
N MET A 39 5.12 3.58 -2.33
CA MET A 39 4.16 4.41 -3.06
C MET A 39 4.71 4.86 -4.41
N HIS A 40 5.97 5.27 -4.45
CA HIS A 40 6.63 5.63 -5.71
C HIS A 40 6.65 4.46 -6.69
N GLN A 41 6.95 3.27 -6.21
CA GLN A 41 6.97 2.07 -7.05
C GLN A 41 5.59 1.77 -7.63
N LEU A 42 4.54 1.94 -6.83
CA LEU A 42 3.17 1.75 -7.30
C LEU A 42 2.80 2.76 -8.37
N LEU A 43 3.16 4.01 -8.18
CA LEU A 43 2.85 5.07 -9.15
C LEU A 43 3.58 4.87 -10.47
N GLU A 44 4.77 4.28 -10.44
CA GLU A 44 5.52 3.99 -11.65
C GLU A 44 4.86 2.95 -12.55
N LEU A 45 3.94 2.16 -12.01
CA LEU A 45 3.20 1.18 -12.80
C LEU A 45 2.23 1.84 -13.80
N GLU A 46 1.81 3.07 -13.52
CA GLU A 46 0.89 3.84 -14.37
C GLU A 46 -0.39 3.10 -14.72
N ILE A 47 -0.91 2.32 -13.78
CA ILE A 47 -2.17 1.60 -13.94
C ILE A 47 -3.10 1.95 -12.78
N PRO A 48 -4.42 1.83 -12.96
CA PRO A 48 -5.34 2.06 -11.86
C PRO A 48 -5.09 1.04 -10.74
N LEU A 49 -4.99 1.51 -9.52
CA LEU A 49 -4.79 0.61 -8.39
C LEU A 49 -5.54 1.10 -7.16
N GLN A 50 -5.82 0.17 -6.27
CA GLN A 50 -6.52 0.43 -5.02
C GLN A 50 -5.84 -0.38 -3.92
N LEU A 51 -5.37 0.31 -2.89
CA LEU A 51 -4.85 -0.36 -1.71
C LEU A 51 -6.00 -0.76 -0.79
N ILE A 52 -5.93 -1.94 -0.24
CA ILE A 52 -6.92 -2.44 0.71
C ILE A 52 -6.17 -2.88 1.96
N CYS A 53 -6.43 -2.25 3.09
CA CYS A 53 -5.79 -2.65 4.33
C CYS A 53 -6.85 -2.97 5.38
N GLU A 54 -6.55 -3.96 6.21
CA GLU A 54 -7.31 -4.22 7.41
C GLU A 54 -6.60 -3.54 8.56
N ALA A 55 -7.27 -2.53 9.11
CA ALA A 55 -6.71 -1.73 10.18
C ALA A 55 -6.95 -2.40 11.51
N THR A 56 -5.90 -2.63 12.27
CA THR A 56 -6.00 -3.10 13.63
C THR A 56 -5.14 -2.25 14.54
N ALA A 57 -5.72 -1.80 15.65
CA ALA A 57 -5.00 -1.09 16.71
C ALA A 57 -4.31 0.21 16.29
N GLY A 58 -4.72 0.83 15.19
CA GLY A 58 -4.19 2.14 14.79
C GLY A 58 -2.83 2.13 14.11
N TYR A 59 -2.28 0.97 13.82
CA TYR A 59 -0.96 0.89 13.19
C TYR A 59 -0.97 1.28 11.71
N GLU A 60 -2.13 1.48 11.11
CA GLU A 60 -2.29 1.86 9.72
C GLU A 60 -2.05 3.34 9.44
N GLU A 61 -1.86 4.16 10.47
CA GLU A 61 -1.76 5.61 10.30
C GLU A 61 -0.66 6.04 9.34
N ALA A 62 0.54 5.49 9.48
CA ALA A 62 1.66 5.83 8.60
C ALA A 62 1.36 5.45 7.15
N LEU A 63 0.74 4.29 6.95
CA LEU A 63 0.33 3.84 5.63
C LEU A 63 -0.71 4.80 5.01
N LEU A 64 -1.71 5.18 5.77
CA LEU A 64 -2.74 6.11 5.30
C LEU A 64 -2.15 7.48 4.92
N ARG A 65 -1.27 8.01 5.75
CA ARG A 65 -0.59 9.27 5.45
C ARG A 65 0.21 9.18 4.18
N SER A 66 0.98 8.12 4.02
CA SER A 66 1.82 7.95 2.85
C SER A 66 0.98 7.84 1.58
N ALA A 67 -0.10 7.06 1.63
CA ALA A 67 -1.01 6.92 0.49
C ALA A 67 -1.64 8.26 0.12
N HIS A 68 -2.15 9.00 1.10
CA HIS A 68 -2.75 10.31 0.85
C HIS A 68 -1.75 11.31 0.30
N HIS A 69 -0.55 11.33 0.85
CA HIS A 69 0.51 12.24 0.40
C HIS A 69 0.90 11.99 -1.06
N HIS A 70 0.90 10.76 -1.48
CA HIS A 70 1.28 10.39 -2.84
C HIS A 70 0.09 10.23 -3.79
N GLY A 71 -1.12 10.45 -3.30
CA GLY A 71 -2.31 10.35 -4.14
C GLY A 71 -2.69 8.92 -4.53
N VAL A 72 -2.33 7.94 -3.70
CA VAL A 72 -2.65 6.53 -3.95
C VAL A 72 -3.97 6.19 -3.25
N PRO A 73 -4.98 5.67 -3.98
CA PRO A 73 -6.26 5.32 -3.36
C PRO A 73 -6.10 4.18 -2.36
N ILE A 74 -6.74 4.33 -1.19
CA ILE A 74 -6.68 3.33 -0.13
C ILE A 74 -8.03 3.22 0.57
N SER A 75 -8.40 2.00 0.89
CA SER A 75 -9.61 1.69 1.66
C SER A 75 -9.28 0.94 2.94
#